data_947593c03516a6fb622f318e2a1f193f
#
_entry.id   947593c03516a6fb622f318e2a1f193f
#
_cell.length_a   1.000
_cell.length_b   1.000
_cell.length_c   1.000
_cell.angle_alpha   90.00
_cell.angle_beta   90.00
_cell.angle_gamma   90.00
#
_symmetry.space_group_name_H-M   'P 1'
#
loop_
_entity.id
_entity.type
_entity.pdbx_description
1 polymer ?
#
loop_
_entity_poly.entity_id
_entity_poly.type
_entity_poly.pdbx_seq_one_letter_code
_entity_poly.pdbx_strand_id
1 'polypeptide(L)'
;LDAGEYELADTPGEVVDGAELRDTFVIYKEDSIWGMQFVGPPFVFRFYKISETTGALSRRCMAEINNGHFVFGINDCFINDGQNLTSVLDQRMRREVFNNLNTSNFDKCFVVPYFQQGIVSLRLLRDIPKCIRMVFFHPRIRPLGF
;
A
#
# COMPACT_ATOMS: atom_id res chain seq x y z
N LEU A 1 -29.45 -11.50 8.56
CA LEU A 1 -28.17 -10.79 8.23
C LEU A 1 -28.16 -10.53 6.73
N ASP A 2 -28.51 -9.32 6.35
CA ASP A 2 -28.41 -8.92 4.95
C ASP A 2 -26.92 -8.64 4.66
N ALA A 3 -26.30 -9.50 3.85
CA ALA A 3 -25.02 -9.22 3.26
C ALA A 3 -25.20 -8.12 2.20
N GLY A 4 -24.61 -6.97 2.42
CA GLY A 4 -24.60 -5.88 1.44
C GLY A 4 -23.45 -6.04 0.46
N GLU A 5 -23.64 -5.68 -0.77
CA GLU A 5 -22.62 -5.53 -1.79
C GLU A 5 -22.42 -4.05 -2.08
N TYR A 6 -21.18 -3.61 -2.13
CA TYR A 6 -20.84 -2.25 -2.50
C TYR A 6 -19.80 -2.26 -3.62
N GLU A 7 -20.14 -1.66 -4.75
CA GLU A 7 -19.28 -1.57 -5.91
C GLU A 7 -18.44 -0.29 -5.85
N LEU A 8 -17.11 -0.44 -5.83
CA LEU A 8 -16.15 0.68 -5.89
C LEU A 8 -15.90 1.10 -7.35
N ALA A 9 -16.99 1.35 -8.09
CA ALA A 9 -16.94 1.62 -9.53
C ALA A 9 -16.50 3.05 -9.88
N ASP A 10 -16.51 3.97 -8.93
CA ASP A 10 -16.14 5.38 -9.15
C ASP A 10 -14.67 5.57 -9.56
N THR A 11 -13.81 4.59 -9.31
CA THR A 11 -12.40 4.61 -9.71
C THR A 11 -12.06 3.37 -10.52
N PRO A 12 -11.21 3.49 -11.54
CA PRO A 12 -10.75 2.35 -12.34
C PRO A 12 -9.85 1.41 -11.53
N GLY A 13 -9.43 0.33 -12.14
CA GLY A 13 -8.53 -0.66 -11.57
C GLY A 13 -9.21 -1.68 -10.67
N GLU A 14 -8.58 -2.82 -10.51
CA GLU A 14 -9.05 -3.90 -9.65
C GLU A 14 -8.60 -3.71 -8.20
N VAL A 15 -9.31 -4.35 -7.27
CA VAL A 15 -8.88 -4.45 -5.87
C VAL A 15 -7.71 -5.43 -5.80
N VAL A 16 -6.59 -4.99 -5.27
CA VAL A 16 -5.37 -5.79 -5.17
C VAL A 16 -5.06 -6.26 -3.76
N ASP A 17 -5.36 -5.45 -2.76
CA ASP A 17 -5.09 -5.78 -1.35
C ASP A 17 -5.95 -4.96 -0.40
N GLY A 18 -5.91 -5.28 0.89
CA GLY A 18 -6.55 -4.50 1.94
C GLY A 18 -6.09 -4.92 3.32
N ALA A 19 -6.08 -3.96 4.24
CA ALA A 19 -5.72 -4.21 5.63
C ALA A 19 -6.37 -3.19 6.58
N GLU A 20 -6.44 -3.55 7.83
CA GLU A 20 -6.92 -2.66 8.88
C GLU A 20 -5.91 -1.55 9.17
N LEU A 21 -6.43 -0.37 9.43
CA LEU A 21 -5.69 0.77 9.90
C LEU A 21 -6.52 1.49 10.96
N ARG A 22 -6.26 1.20 12.23
CA ARG A 22 -7.07 1.66 13.36
C ARG A 22 -8.53 1.20 13.26
N ASP A 23 -9.47 2.14 13.12
CA ASP A 23 -10.91 1.92 13.01
C ASP A 23 -11.43 1.84 11.55
N THR A 24 -10.52 1.82 10.61
CA THR A 24 -10.81 1.84 9.17
C THR A 24 -10.17 0.63 8.49
N PHE A 25 -10.91 -0.05 7.63
CA PHE A 25 -10.32 -1.01 6.70
C PHE A 25 -9.93 -0.28 5.41
N VAL A 26 -8.65 -0.30 5.07
CA VAL A 26 -8.13 0.35 3.86
C VAL A 26 -8.12 -0.65 2.73
N ILE A 27 -8.73 -0.28 1.61
CA ILE A 27 -8.83 -1.07 0.39
C ILE A 27 -7.90 -0.44 -0.66
N TYR A 28 -6.96 -1.22 -1.13
CA TYR A 28 -6.03 -0.83 -2.18
C TYR A 28 -6.50 -1.38 -3.53
N LYS A 29 -6.72 -0.48 -4.47
CA LYS A 29 -6.88 -0.78 -5.90
C LYS A 29 -5.57 -0.48 -6.63
N GLU A 30 -5.50 -0.83 -7.90
CA GLU A 30 -4.34 -0.52 -8.74
C GLU A 30 -4.07 0.98 -8.84
N ASP A 31 -5.14 1.78 -8.98
CA ASP A 31 -5.07 3.22 -9.24
C ASP A 31 -5.65 4.09 -8.13
N SER A 32 -6.18 3.52 -7.06
CA SER A 32 -6.86 4.27 -6.01
C SER A 32 -6.79 3.58 -4.65
N ILE A 33 -7.08 4.35 -3.60
CA ILE A 33 -7.13 3.88 -2.22
C ILE A 33 -8.43 4.34 -1.58
N TRP A 34 -9.13 3.41 -0.94
CA TRP A 34 -10.40 3.65 -0.27
C TRP A 34 -10.32 3.29 1.20
N GLY A 35 -11.08 4.01 2.02
CA GLY A 35 -11.35 3.67 3.40
C GLY A 35 -12.77 3.15 3.57
N MET A 36 -12.93 2.06 4.31
CA MET A 36 -14.20 1.52 4.75
C MET A 36 -14.27 1.62 6.27
N GLN A 37 -15.23 2.37 6.78
CA GLN A 37 -15.42 2.60 8.20
C GLN A 37 -16.79 2.12 8.65
N PHE A 38 -16.84 1.42 9.77
CA PHE A 38 -18.10 1.04 10.39
C PHE A 38 -18.75 2.29 11.04
N VAL A 39 -19.99 2.58 10.66
CA VAL A 39 -20.73 3.74 11.15
C VAL A 39 -22.03 3.37 11.86
N GLY A 40 -22.39 2.08 11.85
CA GLY A 40 -23.64 1.60 12.45
C GLY A 40 -24.88 1.80 11.57
N PRO A 41 -26.04 1.28 12.03
CA PRO A 41 -27.28 1.38 11.29
C PRO A 41 -27.70 2.85 11.03
N PRO A 42 -28.38 3.15 9.90
CA PRO A 42 -28.83 2.23 8.84
C PRO A 42 -27.77 1.88 7.78
N PHE A 43 -26.65 2.60 7.73
CA PHE A 43 -25.64 2.49 6.68
C PHE A 43 -24.47 1.62 7.04
N VAL A 44 -24.50 0.77 7.95
CA VAL A 44 -23.48 -0.17 8.42
C VAL A 44 -22.04 0.24 8.16
N PHE A 45 -21.66 0.47 6.90
CA PHE A 45 -20.35 0.94 6.47
C PHE A 45 -20.42 2.22 5.65
N ARG A 46 -19.41 3.07 5.82
CA ARG A 46 -19.15 4.23 4.98
C ARG A 46 -17.88 4.01 4.20
N PHE A 47 -17.96 4.23 2.89
CA PHE A 47 -16.81 4.21 2.00
C PHE A 47 -16.40 5.64 1.64
N TYR A 48 -15.10 5.90 1.64
CA TYR A 48 -14.56 7.20 1.22
C TYR A 48 -13.23 7.02 0.52
N LYS A 49 -12.88 7.95 -0.35
CA LYS A 49 -11.64 7.90 -1.10
C LYS A 49 -10.51 8.55 -0.31
N ILE A 50 -9.40 7.85 -0.17
CA ILE A 50 -8.16 8.37 0.39
C ILE A 50 -7.29 8.92 -0.73
N SER A 51 -7.26 8.24 -1.89
CA SER A 51 -6.58 8.69 -3.10
C SER A 51 -7.32 8.20 -4.35
N GLU A 52 -7.36 9.06 -5.37
CA GLU A 52 -7.95 8.75 -6.69
C GLU A 52 -6.91 8.51 -7.79
N THR A 53 -5.63 8.71 -7.48
CA THR A 53 -4.55 8.72 -8.47
C THR A 53 -3.40 7.78 -8.13
N THR A 54 -3.46 7.13 -6.98
CA THR A 54 -2.38 6.28 -6.48
C THR A 54 -2.98 5.09 -5.76
N GLY A 55 -2.53 3.90 -6.10
CA GLY A 55 -2.90 2.64 -5.49
C GLY A 55 -1.67 1.78 -5.17
N ALA A 56 -1.88 0.50 -4.97
CA ALA A 56 -0.81 -0.48 -4.77
C ALA A 56 -0.45 -1.18 -6.07
N LEU A 57 0.83 -1.46 -6.28
CA LEU A 57 1.34 -2.07 -7.52
C LEU A 57 0.73 -3.46 -7.77
N SER A 58 0.69 -4.28 -6.72
CA SER A 58 0.14 -5.64 -6.78
C SER A 58 -0.12 -6.15 -5.37
N ARG A 59 -0.67 -7.36 -5.27
CA ARG A 59 -0.84 -8.05 -3.99
C ARG A 59 0.50 -8.18 -3.26
N ARG A 60 0.51 -8.00 -1.94
CA ARG A 60 1.69 -7.99 -1.07
C ARG A 60 2.64 -6.80 -1.27
N CYS A 61 2.25 -5.80 -2.01
CA CYS A 61 2.99 -4.54 -2.13
C CYS A 61 2.63 -3.52 -1.02
N MET A 62 2.04 -4.00 0.06
CA MET A 62 1.70 -3.23 1.24
C MET A 62 2.20 -3.95 2.48
N ALA A 63 2.66 -3.19 3.47
CA ALA A 63 3.03 -3.70 4.79
C ALA A 63 2.46 -2.80 5.89
N GLU A 64 1.88 -3.41 6.89
CA GLU A 64 1.46 -2.69 8.09
C GLU A 64 2.68 -2.24 8.89
N ILE A 65 2.69 -0.98 9.27
CA ILE A 65 3.70 -0.36 10.11
C ILE A 65 3.02 0.39 11.27
N ASN A 66 3.81 0.86 12.23
CA ASN A 66 3.23 1.62 13.33
C ASN A 66 2.49 2.89 12.82
N ASN A 67 1.18 2.95 13.10
CA ASN A 67 0.27 4.02 12.70
C ASN A 67 0.09 4.26 11.19
N GLY A 68 0.35 3.25 10.36
CA GLY A 68 0.16 3.41 8.92
C GLY A 68 0.44 2.15 8.12
N HIS A 69 0.34 2.29 6.82
CA HIS A 69 0.75 1.29 5.86
C HIS A 69 1.87 1.82 4.98
N PHE A 70 2.96 1.07 4.86
CA PHE A 70 3.93 1.29 3.81
C PHE A 70 3.43 0.64 2.54
N VAL A 71 3.35 1.41 1.44
CA VAL A 71 2.78 0.94 0.17
C VAL A 71 3.76 1.18 -0.96
N PHE A 72 3.94 0.14 -1.76
CA PHE A 72 4.64 0.22 -3.03
C PHE A 72 3.62 0.39 -4.16
N GLY A 73 3.52 1.60 -4.68
CA GLY A 73 2.63 1.95 -5.77
C GLY A 73 3.31 1.87 -7.14
N ILE A 74 2.58 2.27 -8.19
CA ILE A 74 3.06 2.19 -9.58
C ILE A 74 4.21 3.16 -9.85
N ASN A 75 4.20 4.34 -9.25
CA ASN A 75 5.18 5.41 -9.51
C ASN A 75 5.86 5.95 -8.26
N ASP A 76 5.51 5.44 -7.09
CA ASP A 76 6.03 5.93 -5.82
C ASP A 76 5.92 4.88 -4.72
N CYS A 77 6.76 5.01 -3.69
CA CYS A 77 6.56 4.35 -2.41
C CYS A 77 6.12 5.40 -1.39
N PHE A 78 5.09 5.10 -0.64
CA PHE A 78 4.51 6.05 0.29
C PHE A 78 4.03 5.40 1.59
N ILE A 79 3.86 6.22 2.60
CA ILE A 79 3.18 5.84 3.84
C ILE A 79 1.79 6.43 3.82
N ASN A 80 0.80 5.56 4.01
CA ASN A 80 -0.60 5.91 4.19
C ASN A 80 -0.92 5.90 5.70
N ASP A 81 -1.34 7.04 6.23
CA ASP A 81 -1.76 7.16 7.63
C ASP A 81 -3.28 7.10 7.83
N GLY A 82 -4.02 6.79 6.76
CA GLY A 82 -5.49 6.70 6.73
C GLY A 82 -6.18 7.97 6.21
N GLN A 83 -5.46 9.07 6.11
CA GLN A 83 -5.95 10.35 5.58
C GLN A 83 -5.00 10.95 4.54
N ASN A 84 -3.70 10.81 4.77
CA ASN A 84 -2.66 11.40 3.93
C ASN A 84 -1.69 10.35 3.42
N LEU A 85 -1.16 10.61 2.24
CA LEU A 85 -0.08 9.84 1.64
C LEU A 85 1.21 10.66 1.69
N THR A 86 2.25 10.09 2.29
CA THR A 86 3.57 10.73 2.39
C THR A 86 4.58 9.91 1.58
N SER A 87 5.11 10.49 0.52
CA SER A 87 6.18 9.85 -0.27
C SER A 87 7.43 9.62 0.59
N VAL A 88 8.04 8.46 0.44
CA VAL A 88 9.29 8.09 1.14
C VAL A 88 10.50 8.05 0.21
N LEU A 89 10.30 8.25 -1.09
CA LEU A 89 11.36 8.28 -2.09
C LEU A 89 11.72 9.71 -2.49
N ASP A 90 13.00 10.01 -2.53
CA ASP A 90 13.48 11.18 -3.27
C ASP A 90 13.45 10.91 -4.81
N GLN A 91 13.67 11.95 -5.60
CA GLN A 91 13.60 11.84 -7.06
C GLN A 91 14.64 10.89 -7.66
N ARG A 92 15.81 10.78 -7.04
CA ARG A 92 16.88 9.88 -7.49
C ARG A 92 16.50 8.42 -7.23
N MET A 93 16.06 8.12 -6.02
CA MET A 93 15.61 6.78 -5.64
C MET A 93 14.40 6.35 -6.45
N ARG A 94 13.45 7.25 -6.69
CA ARG A 94 12.28 6.98 -7.53
C ARG A 94 12.67 6.55 -8.93
N ARG A 95 13.58 7.26 -9.57
CA ARG A 95 14.10 6.88 -10.90
C ARG A 95 14.83 5.54 -10.89
N GLU A 96 15.67 5.30 -9.88
CA GLU A 96 16.39 4.04 -9.76
C GLU A 96 15.45 2.84 -9.60
N VAL A 97 14.39 2.99 -8.79
CA VAL A 97 13.40 1.92 -8.57
C VAL A 97 12.57 1.67 -9.82
N PHE A 98 11.92 2.71 -10.34
CA PHE A 98 10.85 2.54 -11.34
C PHE A 98 11.37 2.42 -12.78
N ASN A 99 12.53 2.98 -13.12
CA ASN A 99 13.13 2.79 -14.46
C ASN A 99 13.65 1.38 -14.67
N ASN A 100 13.94 0.65 -13.59
CA ASN A 100 14.48 -0.70 -13.65
C ASN A 100 13.44 -1.78 -13.26
N LEU A 101 12.20 -1.39 -13.07
CA LEU A 101 11.13 -2.30 -12.67
C LEU A 101 10.67 -3.12 -13.86
N ASN A 102 10.64 -4.45 -13.71
CA ASN A 102 10.08 -5.33 -14.71
C ASN A 102 8.55 -5.32 -14.64
N THR A 103 7.93 -4.59 -15.57
CA THR A 103 6.47 -4.42 -15.64
C THR A 103 5.70 -5.70 -15.94
N SER A 104 6.35 -6.70 -16.53
CA SER A 104 5.72 -7.99 -16.85
C SER A 104 5.61 -8.93 -15.65
N ASN A 105 6.22 -8.59 -14.51
CA ASN A 105 6.27 -9.44 -13.31
C ASN A 105 5.94 -8.67 -12.03
N PHE A 106 4.99 -7.75 -12.09
CA PHE A 106 4.54 -7.00 -10.91
C PHE A 106 4.00 -7.89 -9.78
N ASP A 107 3.39 -9.00 -10.13
CA ASP A 107 2.87 -10.01 -9.22
C ASP A 107 3.93 -10.65 -8.31
N LYS A 108 5.20 -10.55 -8.70
CA LYS A 108 6.34 -11.09 -7.94
C LYS A 108 7.02 -10.05 -7.06
N CYS A 109 6.60 -8.80 -7.11
CA CYS A 109 7.06 -7.76 -6.20
C CYS A 109 6.35 -7.91 -4.85
N PHE A 110 7.07 -7.71 -3.75
CA PHE A 110 6.48 -7.75 -2.43
C PHE A 110 7.27 -6.93 -1.41
N VAL A 111 6.58 -6.53 -0.35
CA VAL A 111 7.10 -5.74 0.75
C VAL A 111 7.12 -6.58 2.01
N VAL A 112 8.22 -6.58 2.73
CA VAL A 112 8.36 -7.28 4.02
C VAL A 112 8.83 -6.31 5.08
N PRO A 113 8.07 -6.10 6.16
CA PRO A 113 8.51 -5.30 7.28
C PRO A 113 9.43 -6.11 8.20
N TYR A 114 10.51 -5.50 8.65
CA TYR A 114 11.41 -6.01 9.68
C TYR A 114 11.29 -5.12 10.92
N PHE A 115 10.30 -5.37 11.73
CA PHE A 115 9.94 -4.52 12.87
C PHE A 115 11.06 -4.31 13.88
N GLN A 116 11.89 -5.33 14.13
CA GLN A 116 12.99 -5.24 15.09
C GLN A 116 14.07 -4.23 14.69
N GLN A 117 14.18 -3.93 13.41
CA GLN A 117 15.19 -3.03 12.86
C GLN A 117 14.59 -1.72 12.33
N GLY A 118 13.28 -1.54 12.40
CA GLY A 118 12.60 -0.37 11.81
C GLY A 118 12.77 -0.27 10.30
N ILE A 119 12.84 -1.41 9.62
CA ILE A 119 13.17 -1.52 8.20
C ILE A 119 12.00 -2.11 7.44
N VAL A 120 11.73 -1.57 6.25
CA VAL A 120 10.90 -2.22 5.24
C VAL A 120 11.80 -2.69 4.11
N SER A 121 11.74 -3.97 3.80
CA SER A 121 12.44 -4.55 2.66
C SER A 121 11.48 -4.69 1.48
N LEU A 122 11.84 -4.07 0.38
CA LEU A 122 11.16 -4.17 -0.88
C LEU A 122 11.91 -5.15 -1.78
N ARG A 123 11.24 -6.16 -2.29
CA ARG A 123 11.79 -7.07 -3.29
C ARG A 123 11.19 -6.81 -4.64
N LEU A 124 12.04 -6.47 -5.58
CA LEU A 124 11.71 -6.19 -6.97
C LEU A 124 12.36 -7.22 -7.88
N LEU A 125 11.66 -7.62 -8.92
CA LEU A 125 12.27 -8.33 -10.04
C LEU A 125 12.66 -7.35 -11.12
N ARG A 126 13.94 -7.37 -11.50
CA ARG A 126 14.45 -6.71 -12.71
C ARG A 126 14.36 -7.65 -13.91
N ASP A 127 14.58 -7.11 -15.10
CA ASP A 127 14.65 -7.89 -16.36
C ASP A 127 15.77 -8.95 -16.38
N ILE A 128 16.77 -8.79 -15.51
CA ILE A 128 17.79 -9.80 -15.22
C ILE A 128 17.29 -10.59 -13.99
N PRO A 129 17.52 -11.92 -13.90
CA PRO A 129 16.96 -12.77 -12.84
C PRO A 129 17.59 -12.53 -11.46
N LYS A 130 17.76 -11.26 -11.08
CA LYS A 130 18.24 -10.85 -9.78
C LYS A 130 17.14 -10.07 -9.05
N CYS A 131 16.68 -10.64 -7.98
CA CYS A 131 15.82 -9.94 -7.03
C CYS A 131 16.63 -8.81 -6.37
N ILE A 132 16.16 -7.57 -6.50
CA ILE A 132 16.74 -6.45 -5.77
C ILE A 132 16.02 -6.32 -4.45
N ARG A 133 16.81 -6.30 -3.40
CA ARG A 133 16.38 -5.94 -2.07
C ARG A 133 16.68 -4.47 -1.83
N MET A 134 15.66 -3.66 -1.68
CA MET A 134 15.78 -2.30 -1.19
C MET A 134 15.36 -2.26 0.28
N VAL A 135 16.12 -1.53 1.06
CA VAL A 135 15.90 -1.41 2.50
C VAL A 135 15.63 0.06 2.80
N PHE A 136 14.46 0.35 3.33
CA PHE A 136 14.07 1.70 3.73
C PHE A 136 14.14 1.83 5.24
N PHE A 137 14.90 2.80 5.73
CA PHE A 137 14.88 3.24 7.12
C PHE A 137 13.97 4.46 7.23
N HIS A 138 12.92 4.35 8.00
CA HIS A 138 12.04 5.48 8.25
C HIS A 138 11.67 5.56 9.74
N PRO A 139 11.67 6.76 10.36
CA PRO A 139 11.37 6.92 11.79
C PRO A 139 9.99 6.42 12.22
N ARG A 140 9.05 6.34 11.28
CA ARG A 140 7.70 5.80 11.51
C ARG A 140 7.62 4.27 11.41
N ILE A 141 8.67 3.61 10.91
CA ILE A 141 8.78 2.16 10.86
C ILE A 141 9.33 1.69 12.20
N ARG A 142 8.46 1.62 13.21
CA ARG A 142 8.81 1.12 14.54
C ARG A 142 8.12 -0.21 14.78
N PRO A 143 8.70 -1.09 15.60
CA PRO A 143 8.03 -2.33 16.01
C PRO A 143 6.70 -2.01 16.67
N LEU A 144 5.67 -2.80 16.29
CA LEU A 144 4.37 -2.76 16.94
C LEU A 144 4.53 -3.26 18.38
N GLY A 145 4.12 -2.47 19.38
CA GLY A 145 3.87 -2.95 20.73
C GLY A 145 5.04 -2.94 21.71
N PHE A 146 6.03 -2.09 21.52
CA PHE A 146 7.08 -1.84 22.55
C PHE A 146 7.20 -0.39 22.92
#